data_2f1d4f63eb51e8ed05aaecbf7901942b
#
_entry.id   2f1d4f63eb51e8ed05aaecbf7901942b
#
_cell.length_a   1.000
_cell.length_b   1.000
_cell.length_c   1.000
_cell.angle_alpha   90.00
_cell.angle_beta   90.00
_cell.angle_gamma   90.00
#
_symmetry.space_group_name_H-M   'P 1'
#
loop_
_entity.id
_entity.type
_entity.pdbx_description
1 polymer ?
#
loop_
_entity_poly.entity_id
_entity_poly.type
_entity_poly.pdbx_seq_one_letter_code
_entity_poly.pdbx_strand_id
1 'polypeptide(L)'
;MLSSISEYLSDQGKTGLSPEVTMTPAGGAQKVSYMVALLSSEELNVVVLLDEEKDSKTTREDLIKSKLINERNIVFVTEAFNEDPQGEADIEDLLDPKFYEELVRESYAKELKGKKLALNDNIPRIAKRVELALADLGIEFHKTRPTRLLLTKMANDAGAVVTEETASKFEKLFEGINARFQQIKERGGNSLTPKIK
;
A
#
# COMPACT_ATOMS: atom_id res chain seq x y z
N MET A 1 -0.77 -9.13 0.15
CA MET A 1 -0.24 -8.59 -1.13
C MET A 1 1.19 -8.10 -0.98
N LEU A 2 1.49 -7.04 -0.22
CA LEU A 2 2.85 -6.50 -0.10
C LEU A 2 3.90 -7.56 0.28
N SER A 3 3.65 -8.37 1.31
CA SER A 3 4.58 -9.42 1.74
C SER A 3 4.87 -10.43 0.62
N SER A 4 3.82 -10.89 -0.09
CA SER A 4 3.97 -11.89 -1.16
C SER A 4 4.74 -11.32 -2.36
N ILE A 5 4.52 -10.04 -2.71
CA ILE A 5 5.28 -9.38 -3.78
C ILE A 5 6.72 -9.16 -3.33
N SER A 6 6.95 -8.75 -2.09
CA SER A 6 8.28 -8.59 -1.52
C SER A 6 9.09 -9.90 -1.55
N GLU A 7 8.48 -11.00 -1.13
CA GLU A 7 9.07 -12.33 -1.17
C GLU A 7 9.44 -12.73 -2.61
N TYR A 8 8.48 -12.59 -3.54
CA TYR A 8 8.72 -12.88 -4.95
C TYR A 8 9.88 -12.04 -5.53
N LEU A 9 9.93 -10.73 -5.27
CA LEU A 9 11.02 -9.88 -5.76
C LEU A 9 12.38 -10.32 -5.17
N SER A 10 12.43 -10.64 -3.88
CA SER A 10 13.65 -11.16 -3.25
C SER A 10 14.13 -12.47 -3.87
N ASP A 11 13.21 -13.38 -4.19
CA ASP A 11 13.51 -14.64 -4.88
C ASP A 11 14.05 -14.44 -6.30
N GLN A 12 13.67 -13.33 -6.95
CA GLN A 12 14.19 -12.92 -8.26
C GLN A 12 15.50 -12.11 -8.17
N GLY A 13 16.08 -11.94 -6.97
CA GLY A 13 17.29 -11.14 -6.76
C GLY A 13 17.05 -9.63 -6.85
N LYS A 14 15.79 -9.20 -6.77
CA LYS A 14 15.35 -7.80 -6.74
C LYS A 14 15.15 -7.31 -5.28
N THR A 15 14.91 -6.02 -5.11
CA THR A 15 14.70 -5.44 -3.79
C THR A 15 13.31 -5.74 -3.24
N GLY A 16 13.24 -6.57 -2.20
CA GLY A 16 12.07 -6.74 -1.34
C GLY A 16 12.20 -5.94 -0.05
N LEU A 17 11.24 -6.11 0.87
CA LEU A 17 11.36 -5.60 2.24
C LEU A 17 12.50 -6.32 2.97
N SER A 18 13.25 -5.56 3.76
CA SER A 18 14.25 -6.14 4.66
C SER A 18 13.62 -7.23 5.55
N PRO A 19 14.31 -8.36 5.80
CA PRO A 19 13.82 -9.40 6.72
C PRO A 19 13.50 -8.91 8.14
N GLU A 20 14.06 -7.77 8.53
CA GLU A 20 13.80 -7.13 9.83
C GLU A 20 12.48 -6.35 9.86
N VAL A 21 11.84 -6.12 8.71
CA VAL A 21 10.59 -5.35 8.60
C VAL A 21 9.39 -6.29 8.70
N THR A 22 8.56 -6.05 9.72
CA THR A 22 7.27 -6.73 9.85
C THR A 22 6.15 -5.77 9.49
N MET A 23 5.27 -6.19 8.58
CA MET A 23 4.11 -5.40 8.19
C MET A 23 2.91 -5.68 9.09
N THR A 24 2.37 -4.62 9.69
CA THR A 24 1.18 -4.68 10.54
C THR A 24 0.06 -3.83 9.93
N PRO A 25 -1.04 -4.44 9.43
CA PRO A 25 -2.17 -3.69 8.90
C PRO A 25 -2.86 -2.87 10.01
N ALA A 26 -3.00 -1.57 9.81
CA ALA A 26 -3.72 -0.71 10.77
C ALA A 26 -5.25 -0.87 10.70
N GLY A 27 -5.78 -1.35 9.56
CA GLY A 27 -7.23 -1.51 9.37
C GLY A 27 -7.96 -0.20 9.07
N GLY A 28 -7.29 0.72 8.40
CA GLY A 28 -7.79 2.01 7.93
C GLY A 28 -7.05 3.21 8.54
N ALA A 29 -7.06 4.34 7.82
CA ALA A 29 -6.30 5.54 8.16
C ALA A 29 -6.58 6.04 9.60
N GLN A 30 -7.84 6.00 10.04
CA GLN A 30 -8.25 6.44 11.39
C GLN A 30 -7.62 5.64 12.55
N LYS A 31 -7.16 4.39 12.28
CA LYS A 31 -6.54 3.53 13.29
C LYS A 31 -5.02 3.63 13.32
N VAL A 32 -4.42 4.29 12.34
CA VAL A 32 -2.96 4.39 12.22
C VAL A 32 -2.36 5.06 13.45
N SER A 33 -2.92 6.17 13.91
CA SER A 33 -2.42 6.90 15.10
C SER A 33 -2.40 6.02 16.35
N TYR A 34 -3.45 5.22 16.55
CA TYR A 34 -3.50 4.26 17.67
C TYR A 34 -2.42 3.17 17.54
N MET A 35 -2.27 2.60 16.35
CA MET A 35 -1.26 1.56 16.10
C MET A 35 0.17 2.10 16.28
N VAL A 36 0.43 3.31 15.77
CA VAL A 36 1.74 3.96 15.96
C VAL A 36 2.01 4.21 17.45
N ALA A 37 1.04 4.72 18.20
CA ALA A 37 1.20 4.94 19.64
C ALA A 37 1.51 3.62 20.38
N LEU A 38 0.78 2.55 20.05
CA LEU A 38 0.99 1.22 20.65
C LEU A 38 2.39 0.68 20.35
N LEU A 39 2.79 0.66 19.08
CA LEU A 39 4.09 0.12 18.65
C LEU A 39 5.26 0.97 19.20
N SER A 40 5.08 2.28 19.28
CA SER A 40 6.09 3.18 19.85
C SER A 40 6.24 3.03 21.37
N SER A 41 5.16 2.66 22.08
CA SER A 41 5.24 2.37 23.52
C SER A 41 6.05 1.10 23.84
N GLU A 42 6.15 0.19 22.88
CA GLU A 42 6.99 -1.02 22.94
C GLU A 42 8.42 -0.77 22.41
N GLU A 43 8.81 0.50 22.23
CA GLU A 43 10.15 0.92 21.73
C GLU A 43 10.45 0.37 20.30
N LEU A 44 9.44 -0.01 19.54
CA LEU A 44 9.63 -0.53 18.18
C LEU A 44 9.91 0.61 17.19
N ASN A 45 10.76 0.32 16.22
CA ASN A 45 11.01 1.21 15.10
C ASN A 45 9.83 1.15 14.12
N VAL A 46 9.15 2.28 13.90
CA VAL A 46 7.94 2.35 13.09
C VAL A 46 8.16 3.20 11.85
N VAL A 47 7.82 2.63 10.69
CA VAL A 47 7.61 3.35 9.43
C VAL A 47 6.14 3.19 9.06
N VAL A 48 5.48 4.27 8.71
CA VAL A 48 4.07 4.27 8.30
C VAL A 48 3.99 4.36 6.78
N LEU A 49 3.28 3.43 6.15
CA LEU A 49 2.90 3.49 4.74
C LEU A 49 1.45 3.93 4.63
N LEU A 50 1.19 4.97 3.85
CA LEU A 50 -0.15 5.50 3.56
C LEU A 50 -0.42 5.50 2.06
N ASP A 51 -1.66 5.22 1.69
CA ASP A 51 -2.18 5.61 0.39
C ASP A 51 -2.15 7.14 0.26
N GLU A 52 -2.01 7.70 -0.93
CA GLU A 52 -2.09 9.15 -1.13
C GLU A 52 -3.53 9.54 -1.44
N GLU A 53 -4.27 9.94 -0.42
CA GLU A 53 -5.63 10.44 -0.51
C GLU A 53 -5.90 11.52 0.56
N LYS A 54 -7.04 12.16 0.51
CA LYS A 54 -7.37 13.28 1.43
C LYS A 54 -7.30 12.86 2.91
N ASP A 55 -7.85 11.70 3.24
CA ASP A 55 -7.88 11.22 4.63
C ASP A 55 -6.49 10.84 5.14
N SER A 56 -5.63 10.36 4.26
CA SER A 56 -4.24 10.03 4.58
C SER A 56 -3.40 11.27 4.87
N LYS A 57 -3.66 12.38 4.17
CA LYS A 57 -3.02 13.69 4.46
C LYS A 57 -3.40 14.17 5.86
N THR A 58 -4.67 14.07 6.23
CA THR A 58 -5.14 14.38 7.58
C THR A 58 -4.49 13.46 8.61
N THR A 59 -4.43 12.16 8.35
CA THR A 59 -3.76 11.18 9.24
C THR A 59 -2.28 11.53 9.44
N ARG A 60 -1.55 11.91 8.38
CA ARG A 60 -0.16 12.36 8.47
C ARG A 60 -0.03 13.60 9.36
N GLU A 61 -0.88 14.61 9.16
CA GLU A 61 -0.86 15.83 9.97
C GLU A 61 -1.11 15.53 11.45
N ASP A 62 -2.08 14.67 11.75
CA ASP A 62 -2.39 14.26 13.13
C ASP A 62 -1.22 13.50 13.78
N LEU A 63 -0.57 12.60 13.06
CA LEU A 63 0.60 11.86 13.55
C LEU A 63 1.77 12.79 13.89
N ILE A 64 2.05 13.77 13.03
CA ILE A 64 3.11 14.74 13.23
C ILE A 64 2.78 15.70 14.39
N LYS A 65 1.56 16.26 14.39
CA LYS A 65 1.07 17.21 15.41
C LYS A 65 1.06 16.58 16.79
N SER A 66 0.67 15.32 16.87
CA SER A 66 0.66 14.54 18.12
C SER A 66 2.04 14.02 18.51
N LYS A 67 3.08 14.29 17.73
CA LYS A 67 4.46 13.83 17.95
C LYS A 67 4.58 12.30 18.09
N LEU A 68 3.69 11.55 17.44
CA LEU A 68 3.70 10.09 17.47
C LEU A 68 4.77 9.51 16.54
N ILE A 69 5.10 10.20 15.47
CA ILE A 69 6.12 9.78 14.51
C ILE A 69 6.81 10.99 13.89
N ASN A 70 8.04 10.79 13.42
CA ASN A 70 8.70 11.81 12.63
C ASN A 70 8.18 11.75 11.18
N GLU A 71 7.94 12.90 10.56
CA GLU A 71 7.44 13.02 9.20
C GLU A 71 8.24 12.16 8.20
N ARG A 72 9.56 12.15 8.30
CA ARG A 72 10.45 11.36 7.44
C ARG A 72 10.26 9.84 7.55
N ASN A 73 9.55 9.35 8.56
CA ASN A 73 9.24 7.93 8.75
C ASN A 73 7.85 7.59 8.18
N ILE A 74 7.22 8.53 7.47
CA ILE A 74 5.99 8.31 6.73
C ILE A 74 6.34 8.18 5.25
N VAL A 75 5.84 7.14 4.61
CA VAL A 75 5.96 6.84 3.17
C VAL A 75 4.59 6.93 2.55
N PHE A 76 4.47 7.59 1.43
CA PHE A 76 3.26 7.55 0.61
C PHE A 76 3.44 6.61 -0.57
N VAL A 77 2.36 5.95 -0.98
CA VAL A 77 2.36 5.07 -2.16
C VAL A 77 2.83 5.80 -3.42
N THR A 78 2.54 7.09 -3.54
CA THR A 78 2.99 7.95 -4.66
C THR A 78 4.50 8.00 -4.81
N GLU A 79 5.27 7.77 -3.77
CA GLU A 79 6.75 7.72 -3.85
C GLU A 79 7.28 6.56 -4.71
N ALA A 80 6.44 5.55 -4.98
CA ALA A 80 6.76 4.42 -5.87
C ALA A 80 6.76 4.79 -7.35
N PHE A 81 6.14 5.91 -7.73
CA PHE A 81 6.04 6.33 -9.12
C PHE A 81 7.23 7.21 -9.53
N ASN A 82 7.58 7.18 -10.83
CA ASN A 82 8.60 8.07 -11.38
C ASN A 82 8.05 9.44 -11.71
N GLU A 83 6.75 9.49 -12.07
CA GLU A 83 6.00 10.72 -12.33
C GLU A 83 4.83 10.80 -11.36
N ASP A 84 4.39 12.00 -11.02
CA ASP A 84 3.27 12.21 -10.11
C ASP A 84 1.98 11.56 -10.69
N PRO A 85 1.38 10.59 -10.02
CA PRO A 85 0.12 9.95 -10.45
C PRO A 85 -1.09 10.87 -10.18
N GLN A 86 -1.02 12.14 -10.59
CA GLN A 86 -2.04 13.18 -10.36
C GLN A 86 -2.33 13.46 -8.87
N GLY A 87 -1.31 13.26 -8.01
CA GLY A 87 -1.39 13.56 -6.58
C GLY A 87 -2.18 12.58 -5.73
N GLU A 88 -2.72 11.49 -6.30
CA GLU A 88 -3.42 10.44 -5.56
C GLU A 88 -3.05 9.05 -6.07
N ALA A 89 -2.80 8.11 -5.15
CA ALA A 89 -2.59 6.71 -5.47
C ALA A 89 -2.95 5.80 -4.29
N ASP A 90 -3.54 4.65 -4.59
CA ASP A 90 -3.70 3.52 -3.69
C ASP A 90 -2.60 2.48 -3.98
N ILE A 91 -2.43 1.52 -3.07
CA ILE A 91 -1.48 0.41 -3.27
C ILE A 91 -1.83 -0.43 -4.52
N GLU A 92 -3.09 -0.45 -4.92
CA GLU A 92 -3.57 -1.14 -6.10
C GLU A 92 -3.08 -0.49 -7.41
N ASP A 93 -2.74 0.80 -7.40
CA ASP A 93 -2.20 1.54 -8.56
C ASP A 93 -0.74 1.17 -8.89
N LEU A 94 -0.08 0.40 -8.01
CA LEU A 94 1.23 -0.19 -8.31
C LEU A 94 1.14 -1.39 -9.25
N LEU A 95 -0.04 -2.00 -9.37
CA LEU A 95 -0.31 -3.08 -10.32
C LEU A 95 -0.56 -2.51 -11.73
N ASP A 96 -0.45 -3.36 -12.74
CA ASP A 96 -0.93 -3.02 -14.07
C ASP A 96 -2.45 -2.76 -14.02
N PRO A 97 -2.95 -1.61 -14.54
CA PRO A 97 -4.36 -1.25 -14.44
C PRO A 97 -5.30 -2.25 -15.14
N LYS A 98 -4.89 -2.81 -16.29
CA LYS A 98 -5.69 -3.79 -17.03
C LYS A 98 -5.76 -5.10 -16.26
N PHE A 99 -4.63 -5.52 -15.72
CA PHE A 99 -4.59 -6.70 -14.87
C PHE A 99 -5.48 -6.55 -13.62
N TYR A 100 -5.45 -5.39 -12.96
CA TYR A 100 -6.34 -5.13 -11.82
C TYR A 100 -7.82 -5.14 -12.23
N GLU A 101 -8.17 -4.57 -13.37
CA GLU A 101 -9.52 -4.64 -13.92
C GLU A 101 -9.96 -6.09 -14.17
N GLU A 102 -9.08 -6.94 -14.73
CA GLU A 102 -9.34 -8.37 -14.92
C GLU A 102 -9.58 -9.10 -13.60
N LEU A 103 -8.76 -8.82 -12.57
CA LEU A 103 -8.98 -9.36 -11.22
C LEU A 103 -10.35 -8.99 -10.66
N VAL A 104 -10.78 -7.75 -10.87
CA VAL A 104 -12.10 -7.28 -10.43
C VAL A 104 -13.19 -8.00 -11.20
N ARG A 105 -13.12 -8.07 -12.53
CA ARG A 105 -14.10 -8.75 -13.38
C ARG A 105 -14.26 -10.22 -12.99
N GLU A 106 -13.16 -10.90 -12.73
CA GLU A 106 -13.15 -12.31 -12.33
C GLU A 106 -13.73 -12.46 -10.91
N SER A 107 -13.30 -11.64 -9.96
CA SER A 107 -13.76 -11.70 -8.56
C SER A 107 -15.24 -11.33 -8.37
N TYR A 108 -15.84 -10.59 -9.31
CA TYR A 108 -17.24 -10.17 -9.33
C TYR A 108 -18.05 -10.77 -10.47
N ALA A 109 -17.56 -11.83 -11.13
CA ALA A 109 -18.19 -12.41 -12.30
C ALA A 109 -19.67 -12.83 -12.08
N LYS A 110 -19.99 -13.32 -10.87
CA LYS A 110 -21.36 -13.75 -10.50
C LYS A 110 -22.32 -12.57 -10.40
N GLU A 111 -21.86 -11.44 -9.85
CA GLU A 111 -22.66 -10.22 -9.69
C GLU A 111 -22.77 -9.43 -10.99
N LEU A 112 -21.69 -9.37 -11.74
CA LEU A 112 -21.64 -8.68 -13.03
C LEU A 112 -22.52 -9.35 -14.10
N LYS A 113 -22.65 -10.67 -14.09
CA LYS A 113 -23.49 -11.43 -15.06
C LYS A 113 -23.22 -11.05 -16.51
N GLY A 114 -21.95 -10.80 -16.87
CA GLY A 114 -21.54 -10.38 -18.20
C GLY A 114 -21.70 -8.89 -18.51
N LYS A 115 -22.19 -8.07 -17.58
CA LYS A 115 -22.22 -6.61 -17.75
C LYS A 115 -20.80 -6.04 -17.84
N LYS A 116 -20.62 -5.01 -18.66
CA LYS A 116 -19.34 -4.31 -18.76
C LYS A 116 -19.12 -3.43 -17.52
N LEU A 117 -17.92 -3.46 -16.99
CA LEU A 117 -17.44 -2.51 -16.00
C LEU A 117 -16.90 -1.29 -16.76
N ALA A 118 -17.60 -0.16 -16.68
CA ALA A 118 -17.18 1.07 -17.33
C ALA A 118 -16.37 1.93 -16.35
N LEU A 119 -15.04 1.90 -16.49
CA LEU A 119 -14.14 2.69 -15.67
C LEU A 119 -14.01 4.11 -16.20
N ASN A 120 -13.95 5.09 -15.31
CA ASN A 120 -13.71 6.48 -15.64
C ASN A 120 -12.22 6.82 -15.45
N ASP A 121 -11.48 6.95 -16.55
CA ASP A 121 -10.04 7.21 -16.54
C ASP A 121 -9.65 8.59 -16.00
N ASN A 122 -10.59 9.51 -15.84
CA ASN A 122 -10.34 10.81 -15.21
C ASN A 122 -10.18 10.73 -13.68
N ILE A 123 -10.48 9.58 -13.08
CA ILE A 123 -10.28 9.34 -11.65
C ILE A 123 -8.88 8.71 -11.48
N PRO A 124 -7.96 9.31 -10.70
CA PRO A 124 -6.59 8.81 -10.59
C PRO A 124 -6.51 7.37 -10.09
N ARG A 125 -7.17 7.07 -8.97
CA ARG A 125 -7.07 5.79 -8.25
C ARG A 125 -7.92 4.69 -8.88
N ILE A 126 -7.29 3.59 -9.31
CA ILE A 126 -7.97 2.46 -9.96
C ILE A 126 -9.04 1.83 -9.06
N ALA A 127 -8.76 1.69 -7.76
CA ALA A 127 -9.74 1.15 -6.82
C ALA A 127 -10.99 2.03 -6.70
N LYS A 128 -10.83 3.35 -6.78
CA LYS A 128 -11.96 4.30 -6.78
C LYS A 128 -12.78 4.25 -8.08
N ARG A 129 -12.11 4.10 -9.23
CA ARG A 129 -12.78 3.85 -10.53
C ARG A 129 -13.69 2.64 -10.44
N VAL A 130 -13.14 1.55 -9.91
CA VAL A 130 -13.86 0.27 -9.72
C VAL A 130 -15.03 0.41 -8.77
N GLU A 131 -14.81 1.05 -7.61
CA GLU A 131 -15.86 1.29 -6.62
C GLU A 131 -17.07 2.00 -7.23
N LEU A 132 -16.83 3.09 -7.96
CA LEU A 132 -17.89 3.85 -8.59
C LEU A 132 -18.59 3.08 -9.70
N ALA A 133 -17.83 2.40 -10.57
CA ALA A 133 -18.40 1.60 -11.64
C ALA A 133 -19.24 0.41 -11.16
N LEU A 134 -18.86 -0.22 -10.06
CA LEU A 134 -19.66 -1.27 -9.42
C LEU A 134 -20.89 -0.70 -8.70
N ALA A 135 -20.76 0.47 -8.05
CA ALA A 135 -21.88 1.15 -7.42
C ALA A 135 -22.98 1.53 -8.43
N ASP A 136 -22.61 1.98 -9.63
CA ASP A 136 -23.57 2.25 -10.73
C ASP A 136 -24.35 1.01 -11.16
N LEU A 137 -23.79 -0.18 -10.92
CA LEU A 137 -24.45 -1.47 -11.16
C LEU A 137 -25.20 -2.02 -9.94
N GLY A 138 -25.20 -1.28 -8.81
CA GLY A 138 -25.78 -1.70 -7.55
C GLY A 138 -24.97 -2.79 -6.82
N ILE A 139 -23.67 -2.87 -7.08
CA ILE A 139 -22.75 -3.86 -6.50
C ILE A 139 -21.82 -3.17 -5.52
N GLU A 140 -21.75 -3.66 -4.29
CA GLU A 140 -20.81 -3.16 -3.29
C GLU A 140 -19.39 -3.66 -3.57
N PHE A 141 -18.43 -2.75 -3.56
CA PHE A 141 -17.02 -3.07 -3.79
C PHE A 141 -16.29 -3.32 -2.47
N HIS A 142 -15.52 -4.43 -2.44
CA HIS A 142 -14.62 -4.77 -1.35
C HIS A 142 -13.23 -5.07 -1.91
N LYS A 143 -12.25 -4.23 -1.62
CA LYS A 143 -10.84 -4.38 -2.07
C LYS A 143 -10.25 -5.77 -1.75
N THR A 144 -10.73 -6.41 -0.69
CA THR A 144 -10.26 -7.76 -0.28
C THR A 144 -10.58 -8.86 -1.29
N ARG A 145 -11.63 -8.71 -2.14
CA ARG A 145 -12.00 -9.75 -3.12
C ARG A 145 -10.96 -9.88 -4.24
N PRO A 146 -10.65 -8.82 -5.01
CA PRO A 146 -9.58 -8.89 -6.00
C PRO A 146 -8.22 -9.20 -5.38
N THR A 147 -7.93 -8.71 -4.16
CA THR A 147 -6.67 -9.03 -3.46
C THR A 147 -6.55 -10.54 -3.16
N ARG A 148 -7.61 -11.21 -2.73
CA ARG A 148 -7.58 -12.67 -2.52
C ARG A 148 -7.32 -13.43 -3.82
N LEU A 149 -7.94 -13.01 -4.92
CA LEU A 149 -7.72 -13.61 -6.23
C LEU A 149 -6.29 -13.39 -6.70
N LEU A 150 -5.75 -12.17 -6.52
CA LEU A 150 -4.35 -11.85 -6.77
C LEU A 150 -3.41 -12.83 -6.07
N LEU A 151 -3.60 -13.02 -4.76
CA LEU A 151 -2.77 -13.94 -3.97
C LEU A 151 -2.86 -15.39 -4.48
N THR A 152 -4.05 -15.83 -4.89
CA THR A 152 -4.23 -17.15 -5.51
C THR A 152 -3.47 -17.26 -6.83
N LYS A 153 -3.54 -16.24 -7.68
CA LYS A 153 -2.80 -16.20 -8.95
C LYS A 153 -1.28 -16.18 -8.70
N MET A 154 -0.81 -15.38 -7.75
CA MET A 154 0.61 -15.35 -7.37
C MET A 154 1.13 -16.69 -6.86
N ALA A 155 0.33 -17.42 -6.07
CA ALA A 155 0.71 -18.75 -5.59
C ALA A 155 0.87 -19.78 -6.72
N ASN A 156 0.17 -19.58 -7.85
CA ASN A 156 0.25 -20.46 -9.01
C ASN A 156 1.36 -20.03 -9.99
N ASP A 157 1.44 -18.74 -10.30
CA ASP A 157 2.41 -18.14 -11.21
C ASP A 157 2.59 -16.65 -10.88
N ALA A 158 3.55 -16.36 -10.02
CA ALA A 158 3.83 -14.98 -9.62
C ALA A 158 4.38 -14.14 -10.79
N GLY A 159 5.12 -14.76 -11.73
CA GLY A 159 5.68 -14.08 -12.90
C GLY A 159 4.62 -13.57 -13.86
N ALA A 160 3.48 -14.24 -13.96
CA ALA A 160 2.34 -13.76 -14.75
C ALA A 160 1.61 -12.57 -14.10
N VAL A 161 1.80 -12.36 -12.80
CA VAL A 161 1.15 -11.31 -12.01
C VAL A 161 2.03 -10.06 -11.90
N VAL A 162 3.33 -10.27 -11.66
CA VAL A 162 4.29 -9.19 -11.39
C VAL A 162 5.08 -8.89 -12.66
N THR A 163 4.54 -7.97 -13.48
CA THR A 163 5.25 -7.47 -14.66
C THR A 163 6.49 -6.67 -14.28
N GLU A 164 7.41 -6.40 -15.21
CA GLU A 164 8.60 -5.56 -14.94
C GLU A 164 8.22 -4.15 -14.43
N GLU A 165 7.15 -3.55 -14.96
CA GLU A 165 6.67 -2.26 -14.50
C GLU A 165 6.13 -2.34 -13.08
N THR A 166 5.31 -3.36 -12.77
CA THR A 166 4.81 -3.64 -11.43
C THR A 166 5.99 -3.88 -10.47
N ALA A 167 6.96 -4.71 -10.85
CA ALA A 167 8.15 -4.99 -10.07
C ALA A 167 8.91 -3.70 -9.73
N SER A 168 9.19 -2.85 -10.72
CA SER A 168 9.91 -1.58 -10.55
C SER A 168 9.23 -0.64 -9.55
N LYS A 169 7.89 -0.52 -9.61
CA LYS A 169 7.14 0.30 -8.65
C LYS A 169 7.24 -0.26 -7.22
N PHE A 170 7.08 -1.57 -7.05
CA PHE A 170 7.18 -2.18 -5.72
C PHE A 170 8.62 -2.15 -5.18
N GLU A 171 9.64 -2.37 -6.01
CA GLU A 171 11.05 -2.23 -5.60
C GLU A 171 11.31 -0.83 -5.06
N LYS A 172 10.91 0.21 -5.80
CA LYS A 172 11.08 1.61 -5.37
C LYS A 172 10.37 1.90 -4.04
N LEU A 173 9.14 1.36 -3.85
CA LEU A 173 8.43 1.47 -2.58
C LEU A 173 9.20 0.79 -1.44
N PHE A 174 9.67 -0.43 -1.66
CA PHE A 174 10.40 -1.20 -0.64
C PHE A 174 11.75 -0.58 -0.32
N GLU A 175 12.48 -0.06 -1.31
CA GLU A 175 13.69 0.74 -1.10
C GLU A 175 13.42 1.94 -0.19
N GLY A 176 12.36 2.68 -0.46
CA GLY A 176 11.94 3.82 0.36
C GLY A 176 11.64 3.44 1.81
N ILE A 177 10.93 2.32 2.03
CA ILE A 177 10.63 1.79 3.37
C ILE A 177 11.90 1.32 4.07
N ASN A 178 12.73 0.52 3.39
CA ASN A 178 13.98 -0.03 3.93
C ASN A 178 14.95 1.09 4.33
N ALA A 179 15.10 2.11 3.48
CA ALA A 179 15.97 3.25 3.76
C ALA A 179 15.53 4.01 5.03
N ARG A 180 14.24 4.24 5.22
CA ARG A 180 13.70 4.90 6.41
C ARG A 180 13.88 4.05 7.65
N PHE A 181 13.62 2.75 7.54
CA PHE A 181 13.81 1.81 8.63
C PHE A 181 15.27 1.75 9.09
N GLN A 182 16.22 1.70 8.15
CA GLN A 182 17.64 1.74 8.44
C GLN A 182 18.06 3.07 9.10
N GLN A 183 17.58 4.21 8.61
CA GLN A 183 17.84 5.52 9.22
C GLN A 183 17.35 5.64 10.66
N ILE A 184 16.23 5.00 11.00
CA ILE A 184 15.74 4.95 12.38
C ILE A 184 16.71 4.16 13.26
N LYS A 185 17.18 3.00 12.79
CA LYS A 185 18.16 2.16 13.52
C LYS A 185 19.45 2.91 13.79
N GLU A 186 20.02 3.57 12.77
CA GLU A 186 21.28 4.32 12.89
C GLU A 186 21.20 5.49 13.88
N ARG A 187 20.01 6.07 14.09
CA ARG A 187 19.79 7.14 15.07
C ARG A 187 19.49 6.65 16.48
N GLY A 188 19.53 5.35 16.74
CA GLY A 188 19.25 4.75 18.05
C GLY A 188 17.78 4.60 18.37
N GLY A 189 16.96 4.35 17.34
CA GLY A 189 15.52 4.12 17.46
C GLY A 189 14.67 5.37 17.25
N ASN A 190 13.36 5.23 17.40
CA ASN A 190 12.37 6.33 17.34
C ASN A 190 12.64 7.29 18.49
N SER A 191 13.50 8.28 18.30
CA SER A 191 13.91 9.26 19.32
C SER A 191 12.82 10.33 19.56
N LEU A 192 11.59 9.90 19.84
CA LEU A 192 10.53 10.77 20.33
C LEU A 192 10.38 10.71 21.85
N THR A 193 11.03 9.77 22.52
CA THR A 193 11.13 9.77 23.98
C THR A 193 12.18 10.80 24.40
N PRO A 194 11.81 11.85 25.18
CA PRO A 194 12.78 12.65 25.89
C PRO A 194 13.58 11.69 26.77
N LYS A 195 14.90 11.61 26.60
CA LYS A 195 15.75 10.95 27.60
C LYS A 195 15.48 11.66 28.90
N ILE A 196 14.67 11.04 29.76
CA ILE A 196 14.52 11.48 31.14
C ILE A 196 15.90 11.30 31.77
N LYS A 197 16.53 12.43 32.07
CA LYS A 197 17.75 12.46 32.87
C LYS A 197 17.44 12.24 34.32
#